data_5895000a28a95f5945337912bffdbe45
#
_entry.id   5895000a28a95f5945337912bffdbe45
#
_cell.length_a   1.000
_cell.length_b   1.000
_cell.length_c   1.000
_cell.angle_alpha   90.00
_cell.angle_beta   90.00
_cell.angle_gamma   90.00
#
_symmetry.space_group_name_H-M   'P 1'
#
loop_
_entity.id
_entity.type
_entity.pdbx_description
1 polymer ?
#
loop_
_entity_poly.entity_id
_entity_poly.type
_entity_poly.pdbx_seq_one_letter_code
_entity_poly.pdbx_strand_id
1 'polypeptide(L)'
;MLGFWLGIGLGTRSRLPQMIPSTPDPPEEPFARASNGWDIQKLYTDLSKAKQQFAPHTRRGLTPVQKRHLCGLLCGYSPAEIAVFLNKQIKGVEVDLSKTLYRYIELLTNRPRNALSNWRDAIDWLELAGYKTQPKTSTGAILKATLHHSDRILSAAISPDGQFLATGSEDCTVKIWSLHSGELRQTIFGHSTAVLLVAFSPASKTLLTRSRAGTVKVWNLQNGQLLKRLAEVHRHESVAVSPDWQILAIGTTCSTVKLQHLNSGQLLQVLEGYQGDDISAIALSANGKMLVASGLNAASGFCRATVTLWELPGGEVRGTFGSENYVAITPDSKILVSHGNKMIALWNLQTGELLHSLQTAIRITSAAAISPDGKFFAVGCFDGTVRLWNLRGELLHTLDAHSSPVSAVAIGLLGETLVSGAENGTVKIWQLRI
;
A
#
# COMPACT_ATOMS: atom_id res chain seq x y z
N MET A 1 15.87 10.36 6.93
CA MET A 1 14.86 11.40 7.04
C MET A 1 13.77 11.11 6.07
N LEU A 2 12.61 10.83 6.55
CA LEU A 2 11.57 10.05 5.89
C LEU A 2 10.51 10.97 5.32
N GLY A 3 10.34 10.98 4.02
CA GLY A 3 9.12 11.48 3.40
C GLY A 3 8.03 10.43 3.60
N PHE A 4 7.05 10.69 4.46
CA PHE A 4 5.95 9.78 4.75
C PHE A 4 4.75 10.06 3.86
N TRP A 5 4.17 8.97 3.39
CA TRP A 5 3.04 8.94 2.49
C TRP A 5 1.77 8.48 3.16
N LEU A 6 0.71 9.22 2.95
CA LEU A 6 -0.64 8.70 3.19
C LEU A 6 -1.70 9.44 2.38
N GLY A 7 -2.33 8.69 1.53
CA GLY A 7 -3.61 9.07 0.95
C GLY A 7 -4.56 7.89 1.03
N ILE A 8 -5.70 8.08 1.65
CA ILE A 8 -6.77 7.10 1.67
C ILE A 8 -7.90 7.64 0.84
N GLY A 9 -8.04 7.10 -0.36
CA GLY A 9 -9.23 7.26 -1.17
C GLY A 9 -10.31 6.29 -0.70
N LEU A 10 -11.30 6.76 0.04
CA LEU A 10 -12.56 6.03 0.21
C LEU A 10 -13.39 6.25 -1.06
N GLY A 11 -13.43 5.22 -1.90
CA GLY A 11 -14.31 5.19 -3.06
C GLY A 11 -15.77 5.18 -2.64
N THR A 12 -16.44 6.30 -2.76
CA THR A 12 -17.90 6.33 -2.85
C THR A 12 -18.29 5.79 -4.20
N ARG A 13 -19.14 4.74 -4.20
CA ARG A 13 -19.72 4.18 -5.42
C ARG A 13 -20.66 5.21 -6.05
N SER A 14 -20.18 6.00 -7.01
CA SER A 14 -21.02 6.64 -8.01
C SER A 14 -20.98 5.80 -9.29
N ARG A 15 -22.15 5.48 -9.83
CA ARG A 15 -22.31 4.80 -11.12
C ARG A 15 -21.73 5.70 -12.21
N LEU A 16 -20.68 5.24 -12.88
CA LEU A 16 -20.16 5.85 -14.10
C LEU A 16 -20.92 5.35 -15.33
N PRO A 17 -21.20 6.21 -16.32
CA PRO A 17 -21.71 5.77 -17.61
C PRO A 17 -20.63 4.99 -18.37
N GLN A 18 -21.05 3.91 -19.03
CA GLN A 18 -20.21 3.07 -19.87
C GLN A 18 -19.68 3.87 -21.06
N MET A 19 -18.38 4.13 -21.11
CA MET A 19 -17.70 4.45 -22.36
C MET A 19 -17.17 3.15 -22.98
N ILE A 20 -17.55 2.91 -24.21
CA ILE A 20 -17.12 1.79 -25.06
C ILE A 20 -15.65 2.01 -25.41
N PRO A 21 -14.72 1.10 -25.10
CA PRO A 21 -13.33 1.20 -25.56
C PRO A 21 -13.20 0.63 -26.97
N SER A 22 -12.43 1.33 -27.79
CA SER A 22 -11.91 0.87 -29.07
C SER A 22 -11.18 -0.47 -28.94
N THR A 23 -11.43 -1.37 -29.88
CA THR A 23 -10.88 -2.71 -30.16
C THR A 23 -9.71 -3.18 -29.29
N PRO A 24 -9.88 -4.30 -28.54
CA PRO A 24 -8.83 -4.88 -27.74
C PRO A 24 -7.88 -5.75 -28.58
N ASP A 25 -6.60 -5.72 -28.22
CA ASP A 25 -5.64 -6.78 -28.53
C ASP A 25 -6.22 -8.16 -28.14
N PRO A 26 -5.80 -9.26 -28.79
CA PRO A 26 -6.36 -10.58 -28.55
C PRO A 26 -6.23 -10.92 -27.07
N PRO A 27 -7.28 -11.50 -26.45
CA PRO A 27 -7.31 -11.71 -25.01
C PRO A 27 -6.23 -12.70 -24.60
N GLU A 28 -5.22 -12.23 -23.87
CA GLU A 28 -4.45 -13.12 -23.01
C GLU A 28 -5.44 -13.91 -22.14
N GLU A 29 -5.23 -15.24 -22.01
CA GLU A 29 -6.11 -16.06 -21.17
C GLU A 29 -6.31 -15.40 -19.81
N PRO A 30 -7.58 -15.22 -19.37
CA PRO A 30 -7.83 -14.58 -18.09
C PRO A 30 -7.06 -15.35 -17.00
N PHE A 31 -6.27 -14.63 -16.23
CA PHE A 31 -5.42 -15.17 -15.15
C PHE A 31 -4.15 -15.93 -15.58
N ALA A 32 -3.60 -15.68 -16.77
CA ALA A 32 -2.29 -16.24 -17.19
C ALA A 32 -1.16 -15.97 -16.19
N ARG A 33 -1.29 -14.92 -15.38
CA ARG A 33 -0.32 -14.52 -14.33
C ARG A 33 -0.32 -15.43 -13.10
N ALA A 34 -1.27 -16.33 -12.91
CA ALA A 34 -1.25 -17.27 -11.80
C ALA A 34 -0.02 -18.19 -11.83
N SER A 35 0.62 -18.36 -13.00
CA SER A 35 1.88 -19.09 -13.13
C SER A 35 3.10 -18.33 -12.55
N ASN A 36 2.97 -17.01 -12.32
CA ASN A 36 4.04 -16.21 -11.74
C ASN A 36 3.95 -16.30 -10.20
N GLY A 37 4.91 -16.98 -9.61
CA GLY A 37 5.00 -17.11 -8.16
C GLY A 37 4.25 -18.31 -7.54
N TRP A 38 3.62 -19.19 -8.34
CA TRP A 38 2.96 -20.42 -7.87
C TRP A 38 3.40 -21.64 -8.65
N ASP A 39 3.63 -22.76 -7.97
CA ASP A 39 3.83 -24.05 -8.61
C ASP A 39 2.48 -24.65 -9.05
N ILE A 40 1.94 -24.09 -10.13
CA ILE A 40 0.61 -24.42 -10.65
C ILE A 40 0.50 -25.89 -11.03
N GLN A 41 1.57 -26.50 -11.56
CA GLN A 41 1.54 -27.90 -11.99
C GLN A 41 1.47 -28.85 -10.78
N LYS A 42 2.29 -28.62 -9.78
CA LYS A 42 2.24 -29.34 -8.51
C LYS A 42 0.88 -29.17 -7.83
N LEU A 43 0.40 -27.93 -7.76
CA LEU A 43 -0.88 -27.57 -7.14
C LEU A 43 -2.07 -28.27 -7.85
N TYR A 44 -2.10 -28.25 -9.17
CA TYR A 44 -3.14 -28.98 -9.94
C TYR A 44 -3.10 -30.48 -9.70
N THR A 45 -1.92 -31.05 -9.61
CA THR A 45 -1.72 -32.48 -9.36
C THR A 45 -2.24 -32.84 -7.96
N ASP A 46 -1.85 -32.10 -6.94
CA ASP A 46 -2.19 -32.42 -5.57
C ASP A 46 -3.66 -32.10 -5.23
N LEU A 47 -4.23 -31.01 -5.74
CA LEU A 47 -5.67 -30.75 -5.65
C LEU A 47 -6.50 -31.81 -6.42
N SER A 48 -5.96 -32.38 -7.50
CA SER A 48 -6.62 -33.46 -8.20
C SER A 48 -6.65 -34.75 -7.36
N LYS A 49 -5.59 -35.03 -6.60
CA LYS A 49 -5.57 -36.14 -5.61
C LYS A 49 -6.55 -35.90 -4.48
N ALA A 50 -6.56 -34.68 -3.90
CA ALA A 50 -7.52 -34.31 -2.86
C ALA A 50 -8.97 -34.43 -3.35
N LYS A 51 -9.26 -34.01 -4.58
CA LYS A 51 -10.56 -34.20 -5.21
C LYS A 51 -10.97 -35.69 -5.31
N GLN A 52 -10.04 -36.57 -5.68
CA GLN A 52 -10.32 -38.00 -5.77
C GLN A 52 -10.63 -38.61 -4.40
N GLN A 53 -9.98 -38.12 -3.34
CA GLN A 53 -10.29 -38.56 -1.96
C GLN A 53 -11.67 -38.07 -1.52
N PHE A 54 -12.05 -36.85 -1.88
CA PHE A 54 -13.34 -36.26 -1.50
C PHE A 54 -14.51 -36.81 -2.33
N ALA A 55 -14.32 -37.03 -3.61
CA ALA A 55 -15.37 -37.42 -4.56
C ALA A 55 -14.83 -38.46 -5.57
N PRO A 56 -14.66 -39.76 -5.12
CA PRO A 56 -14.03 -40.79 -5.94
C PRO A 56 -14.72 -41.11 -7.27
N HIS A 57 -16.02 -40.84 -7.34
CA HIS A 57 -16.83 -41.13 -8.55
C HIS A 57 -16.82 -40.00 -9.59
N THR A 58 -16.08 -38.91 -9.32
CA THR A 58 -16.00 -37.76 -10.24
C THR A 58 -14.85 -37.92 -11.24
N ARG A 59 -14.93 -37.16 -12.36
CA ARG A 59 -13.88 -37.11 -13.38
C ARG A 59 -12.52 -36.80 -12.76
N ARG A 60 -11.47 -37.53 -13.15
CA ARG A 60 -10.10 -37.27 -12.69
C ARG A 60 -9.64 -35.86 -13.07
N GLY A 61 -8.99 -35.19 -12.14
CA GLY A 61 -8.44 -33.85 -12.35
C GLY A 61 -9.44 -32.70 -12.13
N LEU A 62 -8.92 -31.50 -12.01
CA LEU A 62 -9.70 -30.27 -11.92
C LEU A 62 -10.35 -29.96 -13.26
N THR A 63 -11.59 -29.50 -13.23
CA THR A 63 -12.26 -29.02 -14.45
C THR A 63 -11.66 -27.71 -14.96
N PRO A 64 -11.81 -27.35 -16.24
CA PRO A 64 -11.35 -26.04 -16.75
C PRO A 64 -11.90 -24.84 -15.96
N VAL A 65 -13.14 -24.96 -15.47
CA VAL A 65 -13.77 -23.94 -14.63
C VAL A 65 -13.08 -23.84 -13.28
N GLN A 66 -12.84 -24.96 -12.62
CA GLN A 66 -12.12 -24.99 -11.33
C GLN A 66 -10.70 -24.44 -11.43
N LYS A 67 -9.99 -24.76 -12.53
CA LYS A 67 -8.66 -24.20 -12.80
C LYS A 67 -8.71 -22.68 -12.94
N ARG A 68 -9.67 -22.14 -13.72
CA ARG A 68 -9.85 -20.68 -13.88
C ARG A 68 -10.20 -19.99 -12.56
N HIS A 69 -11.10 -20.56 -11.76
CA HIS A 69 -11.44 -20.02 -10.44
C HIS A 69 -10.21 -20.02 -9.50
N LEU A 70 -9.44 -21.12 -9.48
CA LEU A 70 -8.22 -21.22 -8.70
C LEU A 70 -7.19 -20.17 -9.15
N CYS A 71 -6.93 -20.05 -10.45
CA CYS A 71 -6.02 -19.04 -10.98
C CYS A 71 -6.45 -17.60 -10.63
N GLY A 72 -7.76 -17.32 -10.67
CA GLY A 72 -8.30 -16.04 -10.23
C GLY A 72 -8.00 -15.75 -8.76
N LEU A 73 -8.22 -16.73 -7.87
CA LEU A 73 -7.86 -16.60 -6.46
C LEU A 73 -6.36 -16.38 -6.28
N LEU A 74 -5.51 -17.17 -6.94
CA LEU A 74 -4.05 -17.06 -6.86
C LEU A 74 -3.50 -15.72 -7.38
N CYS A 75 -4.25 -15.06 -8.27
CA CYS A 75 -3.99 -13.69 -8.70
C CYS A 75 -4.50 -12.62 -7.71
N GLY A 76 -5.10 -13.03 -6.57
CA GLY A 76 -5.62 -12.12 -5.55
C GLY A 76 -7.01 -11.55 -5.82
N TYR A 77 -7.76 -12.09 -6.80
CA TYR A 77 -9.12 -11.65 -7.09
C TYR A 77 -10.13 -12.29 -6.14
N SER A 78 -11.06 -11.48 -5.67
CA SER A 78 -12.22 -11.97 -4.91
C SER A 78 -13.18 -12.77 -5.80
N PRO A 79 -14.05 -13.62 -5.23
CA PRO A 79 -15.07 -14.34 -6.01
C PRO A 79 -15.96 -13.43 -6.87
N ALA A 80 -16.24 -12.21 -6.38
CA ALA A 80 -17.01 -11.22 -7.12
C ALA A 80 -16.26 -10.69 -8.35
N GLU A 81 -14.97 -10.39 -8.21
CA GLU A 81 -14.11 -9.97 -9.34
C GLU A 81 -13.90 -11.09 -10.34
N ILE A 82 -13.69 -12.33 -9.88
CA ILE A 82 -13.60 -13.51 -10.75
C ILE A 82 -14.90 -13.67 -11.56
N ALA A 83 -16.06 -13.46 -10.94
CA ALA A 83 -17.34 -13.54 -11.62
C ALA A 83 -17.48 -12.48 -12.72
N VAL A 84 -17.03 -11.25 -12.47
CA VAL A 84 -17.00 -10.17 -13.48
C VAL A 84 -16.08 -10.56 -14.64
N PHE A 85 -14.85 -11.01 -14.38
CA PHE A 85 -13.90 -11.41 -15.42
C PHE A 85 -14.38 -12.58 -16.27
N LEU A 86 -15.12 -13.53 -15.67
CA LEU A 86 -15.62 -14.71 -16.37
C LEU A 86 -17.04 -14.52 -16.93
N ASN A 87 -17.62 -13.32 -16.81
CA ASN A 87 -19.01 -13.00 -17.19
C ASN A 87 -20.02 -13.98 -16.58
N LYS A 88 -19.91 -14.22 -15.25
CA LYS A 88 -20.75 -15.14 -14.48
C LYS A 88 -21.47 -14.41 -13.35
N GLN A 89 -22.51 -15.06 -12.81
CA GLN A 89 -23.16 -14.58 -11.60
C GLN A 89 -22.29 -14.84 -10.36
N ILE A 90 -22.14 -13.85 -9.48
CA ILE A 90 -21.32 -13.89 -8.26
C ILE A 90 -21.67 -15.10 -7.40
N LYS A 91 -22.97 -15.32 -7.11
CA LYS A 91 -23.46 -16.48 -6.34
C LYS A 91 -23.02 -17.83 -6.92
N GLY A 92 -22.97 -17.93 -8.25
CA GLY A 92 -22.52 -19.14 -8.93
C GLY A 92 -21.05 -19.45 -8.68
N VAL A 93 -20.19 -18.44 -8.72
CA VAL A 93 -18.75 -18.58 -8.45
C VAL A 93 -18.50 -18.89 -6.95
N GLU A 94 -19.17 -18.21 -6.04
CA GLU A 94 -19.07 -18.45 -4.59
C GLU A 94 -19.50 -19.88 -4.22
N VAL A 95 -20.60 -20.36 -4.77
CA VAL A 95 -21.09 -21.72 -4.55
C VAL A 95 -20.11 -22.76 -5.10
N ASP A 96 -19.57 -22.54 -6.29
CA ASP A 96 -18.62 -23.46 -6.90
C ASP A 96 -17.30 -23.51 -6.10
N LEU A 97 -16.79 -22.36 -5.65
CA LEU A 97 -15.61 -22.30 -4.78
C LEU A 97 -15.84 -23.01 -3.45
N SER A 98 -16.92 -22.70 -2.73
CA SER A 98 -17.21 -23.23 -1.40
C SER A 98 -17.53 -24.73 -1.40
N LYS A 99 -18.21 -25.23 -2.43
CA LYS A 99 -18.57 -26.66 -2.53
C LYS A 99 -17.46 -27.54 -3.08
N THR A 100 -16.47 -26.97 -3.77
CA THR A 100 -15.43 -27.74 -4.44
C THR A 100 -14.02 -27.32 -4.04
N LEU A 101 -13.48 -26.24 -4.56
CA LEU A 101 -12.07 -25.87 -4.38
C LEU A 101 -11.68 -25.69 -2.93
N TYR A 102 -12.50 -25.02 -2.12
CA TYR A 102 -12.19 -24.83 -0.68
C TYR A 102 -12.10 -26.18 0.05
N ARG A 103 -12.95 -27.15 -0.31
CA ARG A 103 -12.86 -28.50 0.26
C ARG A 103 -11.58 -29.23 -0.11
N TYR A 104 -11.15 -29.07 -1.36
CA TYR A 104 -9.90 -29.70 -1.83
C TYR A 104 -8.69 -29.02 -1.17
N ILE A 105 -8.72 -27.71 -0.93
CA ILE A 105 -7.68 -26.96 -0.24
C ILE A 105 -7.62 -27.36 1.24
N GLU A 106 -8.77 -27.47 1.93
CA GLU A 106 -8.85 -27.95 3.31
C GLU A 106 -8.20 -29.34 3.46
N LEU A 107 -8.52 -30.28 2.55
CA LEU A 107 -7.92 -31.61 2.54
C LEU A 107 -6.41 -31.56 2.27
N LEU A 108 -6.01 -30.78 1.26
CA LEU A 108 -4.61 -30.66 0.86
C LEU A 108 -3.74 -30.06 1.96
N THR A 109 -4.29 -29.14 2.73
CA THR A 109 -3.59 -28.44 3.83
C THR A 109 -3.83 -29.08 5.21
N ASN A 110 -4.47 -30.26 5.24
CA ASN A 110 -4.81 -31.01 6.46
C ASN A 110 -5.58 -30.18 7.50
N ARG A 111 -6.57 -29.41 7.05
CA ARG A 111 -7.42 -28.54 7.87
C ARG A 111 -8.80 -29.16 8.06
N PRO A 112 -9.50 -28.82 9.17
CA PRO A 112 -10.86 -29.30 9.42
C PRO A 112 -11.83 -28.89 8.32
N ARG A 113 -12.87 -29.69 8.13
CA ARG A 113 -13.94 -29.40 7.18
C ARG A 113 -14.71 -28.13 7.58
N ASN A 114 -14.97 -27.22 6.62
CA ASN A 114 -15.59 -25.91 6.81
C ASN A 114 -14.74 -24.91 7.64
N ALA A 115 -13.44 -25.11 7.69
CA ALA A 115 -12.54 -24.18 8.34
C ALA A 115 -12.22 -22.94 7.48
N LEU A 116 -12.36 -23.05 6.15
CA LEU A 116 -12.24 -21.91 5.23
C LEU A 116 -13.48 -21.02 5.32
N SER A 117 -13.34 -19.89 5.99
CA SER A 117 -14.39 -18.87 6.12
C SER A 117 -14.27 -17.78 5.06
N ASN A 118 -13.06 -17.58 4.51
CA ASN A 118 -12.75 -16.52 3.58
C ASN A 118 -11.86 -17.05 2.44
N TRP A 119 -12.02 -16.50 1.24
CA TRP A 119 -11.21 -16.85 0.07
C TRP A 119 -9.72 -16.52 0.24
N ARG A 120 -9.41 -15.52 1.07
CA ARG A 120 -8.01 -15.14 1.39
C ARG A 120 -7.31 -16.22 2.19
N ASP A 121 -7.98 -16.82 3.14
CA ASP A 121 -7.42 -17.93 3.93
C ASP A 121 -6.98 -19.08 3.03
N ALA A 122 -7.68 -19.32 1.92
CA ALA A 122 -7.31 -20.36 0.96
C ALA A 122 -5.93 -20.10 0.33
N ILE A 123 -5.63 -18.85 0.04
CA ILE A 123 -4.35 -18.43 -0.55
C ILE A 123 -3.24 -18.59 0.49
N ASP A 124 -3.47 -18.09 1.70
CA ASP A 124 -2.49 -18.14 2.80
C ASP A 124 -2.15 -19.59 3.18
N TRP A 125 -3.15 -20.48 3.19
CA TRP A 125 -2.92 -21.89 3.47
C TRP A 125 -2.14 -22.60 2.37
N LEU A 126 -2.36 -22.26 1.11
CA LEU A 126 -1.57 -22.77 0.00
C LEU A 126 -0.13 -22.24 0.01
N GLU A 127 0.06 -20.99 0.42
CA GLU A 127 1.39 -20.41 0.61
C GLU A 127 2.15 -21.11 1.74
N LEU A 128 1.51 -21.30 2.89
CA LEU A 128 2.07 -22.06 4.04
C LEU A 128 2.36 -23.50 3.69
N ALA A 129 1.57 -24.13 2.83
CA ALA A 129 1.79 -25.48 2.35
C ALA A 129 2.90 -25.61 1.27
N GLY A 130 3.56 -24.50 0.93
CA GLY A 130 4.71 -24.48 0.04
C GLY A 130 4.37 -24.59 -1.45
N TYR A 131 3.16 -24.17 -1.85
CA TYR A 131 2.78 -24.10 -3.27
C TYR A 131 3.14 -22.78 -3.92
N LYS A 132 3.44 -21.73 -3.14
CA LYS A 132 4.05 -20.53 -3.67
C LYS A 132 5.50 -20.81 -3.97
N THR A 133 5.89 -20.69 -5.22
CA THR A 133 7.30 -20.76 -5.59
C THR A 133 7.98 -19.58 -4.91
N GLN A 134 9.07 -19.84 -4.20
CA GLN A 134 9.96 -18.76 -3.79
C GLN A 134 10.21 -17.92 -5.05
N PRO A 135 10.00 -16.61 -5.03
CA PRO A 135 10.28 -15.79 -6.19
C PRO A 135 11.67 -16.19 -6.67
N LYS A 136 11.80 -16.56 -7.96
CA LYS A 136 13.11 -16.71 -8.58
C LYS A 136 13.81 -15.43 -8.19
N THR A 137 14.77 -15.51 -7.28
CA THR A 137 15.47 -14.38 -6.72
C THR A 137 15.91 -13.54 -7.91
N SER A 138 15.08 -12.53 -8.25
CA SER A 138 15.56 -11.45 -9.05
C SER A 138 16.75 -10.96 -8.24
N THR A 139 17.90 -10.84 -8.85
CA THR A 139 19.22 -10.62 -8.26
C THR A 139 19.32 -9.43 -7.30
N GLY A 140 18.20 -8.85 -6.87
CA GLY A 140 18.09 -7.61 -6.13
C GLY A 140 17.46 -7.61 -4.74
N ALA A 141 16.76 -8.65 -4.27
CA ALA A 141 16.14 -8.62 -2.94
C ALA A 141 16.00 -10.02 -2.30
N ILE A 142 16.20 -10.10 -0.99
CA ILE A 142 16.05 -11.32 -0.19
C ILE A 142 14.97 -11.09 0.86
N LEU A 143 13.97 -11.97 0.93
CA LEU A 143 12.98 -11.98 2.01
C LEU A 143 13.65 -12.39 3.32
N LYS A 144 13.58 -11.53 4.34
CA LYS A 144 14.13 -11.76 5.68
C LYS A 144 13.11 -12.30 6.67
N ALA A 145 11.91 -11.71 6.68
CA ALA A 145 10.85 -12.08 7.62
C ALA A 145 9.46 -11.82 7.03
N THR A 146 8.49 -12.59 7.51
CA THR A 146 7.06 -12.35 7.29
C THR A 146 6.38 -12.20 8.64
N LEU A 147 5.64 -11.11 8.83
CA LEU A 147 4.99 -10.69 10.06
C LEU A 147 3.48 -10.56 9.79
N HIS A 148 2.67 -10.60 10.86
CA HIS A 148 1.21 -10.61 10.70
C HIS A 148 0.48 -9.67 11.64
N HIS A 149 -0.51 -8.99 11.09
CA HIS A 149 -1.62 -8.35 11.80
C HIS A 149 -2.90 -9.17 11.63
N SER A 150 -3.92 -8.81 12.41
CA SER A 150 -5.24 -9.47 12.33
C SER A 150 -6.06 -9.00 11.12
N ASP A 151 -5.71 -7.82 10.56
CA ASP A 151 -6.42 -7.19 9.45
C ASP A 151 -5.44 -6.40 8.58
N ARG A 152 -5.93 -5.73 7.54
CA ARG A 152 -5.17 -4.97 6.54
C ARG A 152 -4.11 -4.07 7.16
N ILE A 153 -2.94 -4.04 6.55
CA ILE A 153 -1.91 -3.05 6.86
C ILE A 153 -2.26 -1.77 6.11
N LEU A 154 -2.25 -0.65 6.79
CA LEU A 154 -2.56 0.66 6.19
C LEU A 154 -1.36 1.60 6.17
N SER A 155 -0.40 1.38 7.06
CA SER A 155 0.84 2.16 7.07
C SER A 155 2.00 1.37 7.67
N ALA A 156 3.21 1.71 7.24
CA ALA A 156 4.45 1.15 7.75
C ALA A 156 5.53 2.24 7.81
N ALA A 157 6.37 2.21 8.83
CA ALA A 157 7.50 3.10 8.96
C ALA A 157 8.68 2.36 9.61
N ILE A 158 9.88 2.64 9.13
CA ILE A 158 11.14 2.16 9.72
C ILE A 158 11.73 3.29 10.57
N SER A 159 12.18 2.96 11.78
CA SER A 159 12.80 3.94 12.66
C SER A 159 14.11 4.48 12.05
N PRO A 160 14.45 5.77 12.28
CA PRO A 160 15.68 6.36 11.76
C PRO A 160 16.96 5.65 12.18
N ASP A 161 16.98 4.99 13.34
CA ASP A 161 18.12 4.17 13.80
C ASP A 161 18.16 2.77 13.15
N GLY A 162 17.16 2.41 12.35
CA GLY A 162 17.06 1.12 11.67
C GLY A 162 16.77 -0.07 12.60
N GLN A 163 16.38 0.16 13.86
CA GLN A 163 16.14 -0.92 14.82
C GLN A 163 14.70 -1.43 14.81
N PHE A 164 13.74 -0.55 14.52
CA PHE A 164 12.33 -0.86 14.67
C PHE A 164 11.55 -0.64 13.37
N LEU A 165 10.51 -1.44 13.24
CA LEU A 165 9.44 -1.27 12.27
C LEU A 165 8.14 -1.01 13.03
N ALA A 166 7.42 0.06 12.67
CA ALA A 166 6.06 0.29 13.13
C ALA A 166 5.08 0.00 12.00
N THR A 167 4.00 -0.69 12.31
CA THR A 167 2.90 -0.98 11.37
C THR A 167 1.57 -0.59 11.96
N GLY A 168 0.76 0.14 11.21
CA GLY A 168 -0.61 0.52 11.55
C GLY A 168 -1.60 -0.29 10.71
N SER A 169 -2.68 -0.75 11.32
CA SER A 169 -3.62 -1.66 10.71
C SER A 169 -5.08 -1.24 10.84
N GLU A 170 -5.93 -1.84 10.01
CA GLU A 170 -7.39 -1.78 10.10
C GLU A 170 -7.89 -2.38 11.44
N ASP A 171 -7.11 -3.28 12.07
CA ASP A 171 -7.40 -3.87 13.38
C ASP A 171 -7.30 -2.87 14.56
N CYS A 172 -7.12 -1.58 14.27
CA CYS A 172 -7.01 -0.47 15.23
C CYS A 172 -5.76 -0.52 16.11
N THR A 173 -4.80 -1.39 15.84
CA THR A 173 -3.55 -1.51 16.59
C THR A 173 -2.36 -0.95 15.82
N VAL A 174 -1.32 -0.59 16.59
CA VAL A 174 0.03 -0.38 16.07
C VAL A 174 0.93 -1.44 16.66
N LYS A 175 1.64 -2.16 15.81
CA LYS A 175 2.65 -3.13 16.23
C LYS A 175 4.04 -2.60 15.97
N ILE A 176 4.92 -2.78 16.97
CA ILE A 176 6.34 -2.43 16.88
C ILE A 176 7.12 -3.74 16.83
N TRP A 177 7.94 -3.87 15.81
CA TRP A 177 8.72 -5.07 15.53
C TRP A 177 10.21 -4.74 15.58
N SER A 178 11.04 -5.68 15.99
CA SER A 178 12.48 -5.61 15.75
C SER A 178 12.74 -5.81 14.26
N LEU A 179 13.33 -4.83 13.60
CA LEU A 179 13.62 -4.92 12.16
C LEU A 179 14.64 -6.00 11.83
N HIS A 180 15.54 -6.29 12.76
CA HIS A 180 16.59 -7.30 12.60
C HIS A 180 16.07 -8.73 12.77
N SER A 181 15.34 -9.01 13.87
CA SER A 181 14.86 -10.37 14.20
C SER A 181 13.45 -10.68 13.68
N GLY A 182 12.65 -9.65 13.31
CA GLY A 182 11.24 -9.81 12.98
C GLY A 182 10.34 -10.06 14.20
N GLU A 183 10.87 -10.03 15.42
CA GLU A 183 10.10 -10.28 16.64
C GLU A 183 9.19 -9.11 16.98
N LEU A 184 7.97 -9.43 17.41
CA LEU A 184 7.04 -8.44 17.96
C LEU A 184 7.55 -7.95 19.32
N ARG A 185 7.88 -6.66 19.40
CA ARG A 185 8.32 -6.02 20.63
C ARG A 185 7.16 -5.50 21.46
N GLN A 186 6.16 -4.92 20.78
CA GLN A 186 5.05 -4.27 21.46
C GLN A 186 3.83 -4.15 20.55
N THR A 187 2.64 -4.22 21.15
CA THR A 187 1.39 -3.82 20.53
C THR A 187 0.83 -2.62 21.29
N ILE A 188 0.57 -1.52 20.57
CA ILE A 188 -0.04 -0.32 21.12
C ILE A 188 -1.53 -0.38 20.81
N PHE A 189 -2.33 -0.46 21.86
CA PHE A 189 -3.78 -0.34 21.84
C PHE A 189 -4.17 1.07 22.26
N GLY A 190 -5.00 1.76 21.51
CA GLY A 190 -5.38 3.10 21.93
C GLY A 190 -6.05 3.93 20.84
N HIS A 191 -6.26 3.36 19.69
CA HIS A 191 -7.18 3.89 18.69
C HIS A 191 -8.45 3.03 18.64
N SER A 192 -9.60 3.68 18.46
CA SER A 192 -10.90 3.02 18.31
C SER A 192 -11.25 2.71 16.86
N THR A 193 -10.43 3.15 15.94
CA THR A 193 -10.58 2.94 14.48
C THR A 193 -9.24 2.70 13.84
N ALA A 194 -9.25 2.21 12.61
CA ALA A 194 -8.08 1.90 11.80
C ALA A 194 -6.96 2.93 11.89
N VAL A 195 -5.72 2.47 12.00
CA VAL A 195 -4.52 3.32 12.08
C VAL A 195 -3.98 3.58 10.67
N LEU A 196 -4.12 4.81 10.22
CA LEU A 196 -3.81 5.22 8.86
C LEU A 196 -2.38 5.75 8.68
N LEU A 197 -1.76 6.23 9.76
CA LEU A 197 -0.41 6.79 9.77
C LEU A 197 0.37 6.32 10.98
N VAL A 198 1.59 5.91 10.72
CA VAL A 198 2.64 5.76 11.74
C VAL A 198 3.90 6.52 11.29
N ALA A 199 4.53 7.26 12.20
CA ALA A 199 5.76 8.01 11.92
C ALA A 199 6.65 8.03 13.17
N PHE A 200 7.93 7.71 13.00
CA PHE A 200 8.92 7.80 14.07
C PHE A 200 9.50 9.20 14.19
N SER A 201 9.78 9.62 15.42
CA SER A 201 10.60 10.81 15.64
C SER A 201 12.04 10.59 15.16
N PRO A 202 12.78 11.67 14.82
CA PRO A 202 14.18 11.57 14.37
C PRO A 202 15.10 10.84 15.35
N ALA A 203 14.81 10.96 16.64
CA ALA A 203 15.56 10.29 17.69
C ALA A 203 15.10 8.84 17.96
N SER A 204 14.14 8.31 17.18
CA SER A 204 13.56 6.97 17.36
C SER A 204 12.98 6.68 18.75
N LYS A 205 12.64 7.73 19.53
CA LYS A 205 12.13 7.58 20.90
C LYS A 205 10.62 7.66 21.01
N THR A 206 9.99 8.30 20.05
CA THR A 206 8.54 8.49 20.03
C THR A 206 7.95 8.12 18.67
N LEU A 207 6.68 7.76 18.70
CA LEU A 207 5.91 7.41 17.52
C LEU A 207 4.67 8.30 17.43
N LEU A 208 4.44 8.93 16.31
CA LEU A 208 3.19 9.60 15.98
C LEU A 208 2.30 8.62 15.21
N THR A 209 1.02 8.61 15.58
CA THR A 209 0.01 7.80 14.91
C THR A 209 -1.23 8.63 14.62
N ARG A 210 -1.91 8.34 13.50
CA ARG A 210 -3.21 8.92 13.16
C ARG A 210 -4.22 7.82 12.85
N SER A 211 -5.42 7.93 13.42
CA SER A 211 -6.52 6.99 13.13
C SER A 211 -7.46 7.53 12.06
N ARG A 212 -8.31 6.63 11.51
CA ARG A 212 -9.39 6.99 10.58
C ARG A 212 -10.40 7.97 11.19
N ALA A 213 -10.63 7.92 12.50
CA ALA A 213 -11.47 8.90 13.20
C ALA A 213 -10.83 10.29 13.32
N GLY A 214 -9.57 10.46 12.83
CA GLY A 214 -8.87 11.74 12.85
C GLY A 214 -8.08 12.02 14.12
N THR A 215 -8.01 11.09 15.09
CA THR A 215 -7.20 11.33 16.30
C THR A 215 -5.72 11.16 15.99
N VAL A 216 -4.92 12.19 16.33
CA VAL A 216 -3.46 12.18 16.21
C VAL A 216 -2.87 12.04 17.61
N LYS A 217 -2.01 11.04 17.81
CA LYS A 217 -1.42 10.68 19.10
C LYS A 217 0.08 10.50 19.00
N VAL A 218 0.79 10.84 20.08
CA VAL A 218 2.23 10.59 20.23
C VAL A 218 2.45 9.63 21.39
N TRP A 219 3.27 8.61 21.15
CA TRP A 219 3.54 7.52 22.07
C TRP A 219 5.02 7.44 22.41
N ASN A 220 5.34 7.07 23.62
CA ASN A 220 6.69 6.69 24.04
C ASN A 220 6.97 5.27 23.52
N LEU A 221 8.04 5.09 22.76
CA LEU A 221 8.38 3.81 22.17
C LEU A 221 8.92 2.79 23.18
N GLN A 222 9.52 3.27 24.27
CA GLN A 222 10.15 2.39 25.26
C GLN A 222 9.11 1.63 26.10
N ASN A 223 7.99 2.28 26.45
CA ASN A 223 6.97 1.73 27.34
C ASN A 223 5.55 1.70 26.74
N GLY A 224 5.36 2.22 25.52
CA GLY A 224 4.06 2.27 24.83
C GLY A 224 3.03 3.22 25.44
N GLN A 225 3.44 4.06 26.37
CA GLN A 225 2.53 5.01 27.01
C GLN A 225 2.18 6.16 26.06
N LEU A 226 0.93 6.59 26.11
CA LEU A 226 0.47 7.78 25.44
C LEU A 226 1.11 9.01 26.08
N LEU A 227 1.93 9.72 25.33
CA LEU A 227 2.52 10.98 25.77
C LEU A 227 1.58 12.15 25.54
N LYS A 228 0.90 12.15 24.38
CA LYS A 228 0.09 13.29 23.99
C LYS A 228 -0.97 12.92 22.95
N ARG A 229 -2.13 13.60 23.04
CA ARG A 229 -3.12 13.71 21.99
C ARG A 229 -2.99 15.09 21.38
N LEU A 230 -2.60 15.17 20.10
CA LEU A 230 -2.23 16.44 19.47
C LEU A 230 -3.43 17.17 18.87
N ALA A 231 -4.21 16.48 18.09
CA ALA A 231 -5.30 17.07 17.33
C ALA A 231 -6.42 16.05 17.09
N GLU A 232 -7.62 16.57 16.86
CA GLU A 232 -8.69 15.87 16.16
C GLU A 232 -8.81 16.52 14.79
N VAL A 233 -8.39 15.81 13.76
CA VAL A 233 -8.54 16.23 12.36
C VAL A 233 -9.76 15.53 11.79
N HIS A 234 -10.40 16.10 10.77
CA HIS A 234 -11.49 15.39 10.12
C HIS A 234 -10.99 14.11 9.44
N ARG A 235 -11.86 13.11 9.33
CA ARG A 235 -11.50 11.77 8.82
C ARG A 235 -10.89 11.79 7.40
N HIS A 236 -11.20 12.79 6.60
CA HIS A 236 -10.71 12.97 5.23
C HIS A 236 -9.45 13.84 5.13
N GLU A 237 -9.04 14.49 6.22
CA GLU A 237 -7.85 15.34 6.23
C GLU A 237 -6.58 14.51 6.22
N SER A 238 -5.62 14.88 5.37
CA SER A 238 -4.28 14.29 5.33
C SER A 238 -3.34 14.96 6.32
N VAL A 239 -2.32 14.22 6.79
CA VAL A 239 -1.39 14.72 7.82
C VAL A 239 0.03 14.35 7.43
N ALA A 240 0.96 15.29 7.58
CA ALA A 240 2.40 15.06 7.48
C ALA A 240 3.14 15.76 8.62
N VAL A 241 4.29 15.21 9.00
CA VAL A 241 5.18 15.77 10.04
C VAL A 241 6.47 16.22 9.40
N SER A 242 6.97 17.39 9.81
CA SER A 242 8.26 17.89 9.35
C SER A 242 9.41 16.99 9.85
N PRO A 243 10.51 16.90 9.08
CA PRO A 243 11.64 16.03 9.43
C PRO A 243 12.31 16.39 10.74
N ASP A 244 12.23 17.65 11.16
CA ASP A 244 12.75 18.15 12.45
C ASP A 244 11.78 17.91 13.62
N TRP A 245 10.60 17.31 13.34
CA TRP A 245 9.57 17.02 14.34
C TRP A 245 8.98 18.27 15.03
N GLN A 246 9.02 19.44 14.35
CA GLN A 246 8.48 20.69 14.89
C GLN A 246 7.08 21.03 14.36
N ILE A 247 6.80 20.66 13.11
CA ILE A 247 5.57 21.08 12.40
C ILE A 247 4.71 19.86 12.08
N LEU A 248 3.42 19.98 12.39
CA LEU A 248 2.36 19.12 11.91
C LEU A 248 1.61 19.87 10.78
N ALA A 249 1.65 19.35 9.56
CA ALA A 249 0.89 19.86 8.45
C ALA A 249 -0.41 19.05 8.30
N ILE A 250 -1.53 19.73 8.17
CA ILE A 250 -2.88 19.16 8.07
C ILE A 250 -3.54 19.70 6.82
N GLY A 251 -3.82 18.85 5.84
CA GLY A 251 -4.59 19.19 4.64
C GLY A 251 -6.07 19.08 4.93
N THR A 252 -6.77 20.20 4.74
CA THR A 252 -8.18 20.28 5.08
C THR A 252 -9.08 19.99 3.89
N THR A 253 -10.33 19.74 4.16
CA THR A 253 -11.41 19.64 3.15
C THR A 253 -11.84 21.01 2.59
N CYS A 254 -11.23 22.09 3.07
CA CYS A 254 -11.50 23.45 2.64
C CYS A 254 -10.37 24.01 1.77
N SER A 255 -9.66 23.19 1.01
CA SER A 255 -8.59 23.61 0.08
C SER A 255 -7.43 24.38 0.74
N THR A 256 -7.19 24.18 2.03
CA THR A 256 -6.10 24.83 2.78
C THR A 256 -5.22 23.82 3.49
N VAL A 257 -3.97 24.19 3.77
CA VAL A 257 -3.09 23.42 4.64
C VAL A 257 -2.83 24.21 5.92
N LYS A 258 -3.15 23.61 7.07
CA LYS A 258 -2.82 24.18 8.38
C LYS A 258 -1.48 23.68 8.83
N LEU A 259 -0.59 24.58 9.22
CA LEU A 259 0.67 24.28 9.89
C LEU A 259 0.55 24.55 11.38
N GLN A 260 0.80 23.54 12.19
CA GLN A 260 0.74 23.63 13.65
C GLN A 260 2.07 23.22 14.25
N HIS A 261 2.46 23.87 15.35
CA HIS A 261 3.60 23.44 16.12
C HIS A 261 3.30 22.10 16.82
N LEU A 262 4.10 21.07 16.55
CA LEU A 262 3.83 19.70 16.98
C LEU A 262 3.70 19.58 18.51
N ASN A 263 4.55 20.29 19.27
CA ASN A 263 4.56 20.17 20.72
C ASN A 263 3.48 21.01 21.43
N SER A 264 3.15 22.20 20.96
CA SER A 264 2.14 23.07 21.60
C SER A 264 0.74 22.92 21.00
N GLY A 265 0.63 22.43 19.76
CA GLY A 265 -0.62 22.45 18.99
C GLY A 265 -1.02 23.84 18.48
N GLN A 266 -0.16 24.84 18.70
CA GLN A 266 -0.40 26.21 18.28
C GLN A 266 -0.43 26.29 16.74
N LEU A 267 -1.45 26.95 16.19
CA LEU A 267 -1.51 27.24 14.76
C LEU A 267 -0.39 28.23 14.40
N LEU A 268 0.49 27.84 13.49
CA LEU A 268 1.57 28.67 13.00
C LEU A 268 1.15 29.45 11.77
N GLN A 269 0.51 28.77 10.82
CA GLN A 269 0.13 29.35 9.52
C GLN A 269 -0.99 28.55 8.87
N VAL A 270 -1.76 29.22 8.01
CA VAL A 270 -2.69 28.59 7.07
C VAL A 270 -2.19 28.90 5.66
N LEU A 271 -1.91 27.86 4.88
CA LEU A 271 -1.51 27.99 3.49
C LEU A 271 -2.76 27.92 2.62
N GLU A 272 -2.94 28.94 1.82
CA GLU A 272 -4.02 29.06 0.85
C GLU A 272 -3.49 28.81 -0.57
N GLY A 273 -4.38 28.86 -1.57
CA GLY A 273 -3.98 28.76 -2.97
C GLY A 273 -3.96 27.35 -3.55
N TYR A 274 -4.39 26.33 -2.79
CA TYR A 274 -4.65 25.03 -3.37
C TYR A 274 -5.84 25.09 -4.34
N GLN A 275 -5.66 24.55 -5.54
CA GLN A 275 -6.65 24.65 -6.62
C GLN A 275 -7.54 23.40 -6.77
N GLY A 276 -7.69 22.61 -5.72
CA GLY A 276 -8.59 21.46 -5.64
C GLY A 276 -9.58 21.59 -4.49
N ASP A 277 -10.47 20.62 -4.35
CA ASP A 277 -11.46 20.62 -3.28
C ASP A 277 -10.88 20.00 -1.99
N ASP A 278 -10.53 18.72 -2.02
CA ASP A 278 -10.04 17.99 -0.86
C ASP A 278 -8.55 17.66 -1.00
N ILE A 279 -7.76 17.90 0.03
CA ILE A 279 -6.35 17.52 0.09
C ILE A 279 -6.23 16.08 0.57
N SER A 280 -5.86 15.17 -0.33
CA SER A 280 -5.74 13.73 -0.07
C SER A 280 -4.33 13.31 0.37
N ALA A 281 -3.29 14.03 -0.03
CA ALA A 281 -1.92 13.75 0.38
C ALA A 281 -1.11 15.03 0.58
N ILE A 282 -0.20 15.00 1.55
CA ILE A 282 0.76 16.07 1.85
C ILE A 282 2.15 15.45 2.01
N ALA A 283 3.16 16.14 1.51
CA ALA A 283 4.56 15.84 1.76
C ALA A 283 5.35 17.10 2.09
N LEU A 284 6.27 16.97 3.05
CA LEU A 284 7.24 17.99 3.42
C LEU A 284 8.62 17.61 2.91
N SER A 285 9.37 18.57 2.39
CA SER A 285 10.75 18.36 1.97
C SER A 285 11.66 18.07 3.18
N ALA A 286 12.75 17.33 2.95
CA ALA A 286 13.67 16.95 4.00
C ALA A 286 14.36 18.16 4.68
N ASN A 287 14.48 19.28 3.99
CA ASN A 287 15.02 20.53 4.52
C ASN A 287 13.96 21.42 5.21
N GLY A 288 12.70 20.96 5.24
CA GLY A 288 11.58 21.70 5.84
C GLY A 288 11.16 22.99 5.10
N LYS A 289 11.74 23.26 3.92
CA LYS A 289 11.50 24.52 3.19
C LYS A 289 10.41 24.45 2.15
N MET A 290 9.91 23.27 1.82
CA MET A 290 8.86 23.06 0.84
C MET A 290 7.78 22.15 1.36
N LEU A 291 6.54 22.45 1.01
CA LEU A 291 5.38 21.60 1.25
C LEU A 291 4.65 21.40 -0.07
N VAL A 292 4.27 20.16 -0.31
CA VAL A 292 3.45 19.77 -1.45
C VAL A 292 2.16 19.17 -0.94
N ALA A 293 1.04 19.58 -1.51
CA ALA A 293 -0.25 18.94 -1.30
C ALA A 293 -0.87 18.52 -2.63
N SER A 294 -1.54 17.39 -2.62
CA SER A 294 -2.31 16.89 -3.76
C SER A 294 -3.71 16.46 -3.35
N GLY A 295 -4.62 16.49 -4.30
CA GLY A 295 -5.99 16.05 -4.09
C GLY A 295 -6.84 16.22 -5.35
N LEU A 296 -8.09 15.83 -5.25
CA LEU A 296 -9.01 15.87 -6.37
C LEU A 296 -9.56 17.28 -6.60
N ASN A 297 -9.76 17.65 -7.86
CA ASN A 297 -10.48 18.83 -8.26
C ASN A 297 -11.76 18.40 -8.98
N ALA A 298 -12.88 18.40 -8.26
CA ALA A 298 -14.19 18.04 -8.80
C ALA A 298 -14.77 19.13 -9.70
N ALA A 299 -14.37 20.40 -9.50
CA ALA A 299 -14.90 21.55 -10.26
C ALA A 299 -14.49 21.51 -11.74
N SER A 300 -13.45 20.77 -12.12
CA SER A 300 -12.98 20.66 -13.50
C SER A 300 -13.82 19.74 -14.40
N GLY A 301 -14.86 19.09 -13.87
CA GLY A 301 -15.70 18.12 -14.60
C GLY A 301 -14.98 16.81 -15.00
N PHE A 302 -13.68 16.77 -14.84
CA PHE A 302 -12.82 15.62 -15.11
C PHE A 302 -11.99 15.37 -13.86
N CYS A 303 -12.41 14.72 -12.84
CA CYS A 303 -11.66 14.40 -11.60
C CYS A 303 -10.12 14.42 -11.79
N ARG A 304 -9.57 15.58 -12.14
CA ARG A 304 -8.12 15.76 -12.27
C ARG A 304 -7.55 16.08 -10.92
N ALA A 305 -6.54 15.35 -10.52
CA ALA A 305 -5.74 15.69 -9.35
C ALA A 305 -4.87 16.91 -9.67
N THR A 306 -4.76 17.81 -8.72
CA THR A 306 -3.84 18.94 -8.75
C THR A 306 -2.82 18.80 -7.64
N VAL A 307 -1.60 19.26 -7.90
CA VAL A 307 -0.51 19.33 -6.93
C VAL A 307 -0.10 20.77 -6.80
N THR A 308 -0.12 21.30 -5.59
CA THR A 308 0.37 22.65 -5.30
C THR A 308 1.63 22.57 -4.43
N LEU A 309 2.62 23.36 -4.78
CA LEU A 309 3.89 23.51 -4.07
C LEU A 309 3.95 24.88 -3.39
N TRP A 310 4.22 24.89 -2.08
CA TRP A 310 4.51 26.10 -1.31
C TRP A 310 5.95 26.13 -0.85
N GLU A 311 6.51 27.35 -0.76
CA GLU A 311 7.76 27.62 -0.08
C GLU A 311 7.51 27.98 1.38
N LEU A 312 8.28 27.40 2.28
CA LEU A 312 8.18 27.64 3.72
C LEU A 312 9.43 28.41 4.22
N PRO A 313 9.29 29.30 5.20
CA PRO A 313 8.08 29.58 5.99
C PRO A 313 7.13 30.61 5.35
N GLY A 314 7.47 31.25 4.22
CA GLY A 314 6.68 32.32 3.61
C GLY A 314 5.25 31.91 3.25
N GLY A 315 5.03 30.68 2.85
CA GLY A 315 3.73 30.17 2.42
C GLY A 315 3.33 30.58 1.00
N GLU A 316 4.31 31.04 0.21
CA GLU A 316 4.09 31.43 -1.18
C GLU A 316 3.92 30.21 -2.09
N VAL A 317 2.94 30.25 -2.98
CA VAL A 317 2.75 29.21 -4.01
C VAL A 317 3.85 29.38 -5.06
N ARG A 318 4.71 28.37 -5.18
CA ARG A 318 5.77 28.29 -6.19
C ARG A 318 5.29 27.73 -7.52
N GLY A 319 4.31 26.84 -7.49
CA GLY A 319 3.79 26.22 -8.69
C GLY A 319 2.62 25.29 -8.45
N THR A 320 1.89 25.03 -9.53
CA THR A 320 0.82 24.04 -9.56
C THR A 320 1.08 23.08 -10.72
N PHE A 321 1.01 21.79 -10.44
CA PHE A 321 1.27 20.74 -11.42
C PHE A 321 -0.02 19.96 -11.66
N GLY A 322 -0.28 19.61 -12.91
CA GLY A 322 -1.33 18.63 -13.23
C GLY A 322 -0.81 17.24 -12.94
N SER A 323 -1.38 16.52 -12.00
CA SER A 323 -0.82 15.26 -11.59
C SER A 323 -1.84 14.33 -10.90
N GLU A 324 -1.33 13.25 -10.38
CA GLU A 324 -1.95 12.14 -9.73
C GLU A 324 -2.14 12.41 -8.21
N ASN A 325 -2.90 11.54 -7.54
CA ASN A 325 -3.41 11.77 -6.18
C ASN A 325 -2.36 11.68 -5.05
N TYR A 326 -1.16 11.13 -5.30
CA TYR A 326 -0.17 10.88 -4.27
C TYR A 326 1.16 11.54 -4.61
N VAL A 327 1.81 12.11 -3.62
CA VAL A 327 3.03 12.91 -3.80
C VAL A 327 4.11 12.55 -2.77
N ALA A 328 5.38 12.56 -3.20
CA ALA A 328 6.54 12.54 -2.32
C ALA A 328 7.66 13.41 -2.88
N ILE A 329 8.49 13.92 -2.01
CA ILE A 329 9.63 14.76 -2.35
C ILE A 329 10.91 13.97 -2.09
N THR A 330 11.86 14.02 -3.02
CA THR A 330 13.18 13.42 -2.81
C THR A 330 13.93 14.09 -1.66
N PRO A 331 14.83 13.37 -0.96
CA PRO A 331 15.56 13.92 0.19
C PRO A 331 16.41 15.15 -0.14
N ASP A 332 16.89 15.27 -1.38
CA ASP A 332 17.61 16.47 -1.86
C ASP A 332 16.68 17.64 -2.19
N SER A 333 15.36 17.43 -2.06
CA SER A 333 14.33 18.42 -2.33
C SER A 333 14.29 18.94 -3.78
N LYS A 334 14.75 18.13 -4.76
CA LYS A 334 14.80 18.54 -6.18
C LYS A 334 13.71 17.92 -7.02
N ILE A 335 13.27 16.72 -6.69
CA ILE A 335 12.30 15.97 -7.49
C ILE A 335 11.06 15.67 -6.68
N LEU A 336 9.90 15.92 -7.30
CA LEU A 336 8.61 15.45 -6.84
C LEU A 336 8.28 14.16 -7.58
N VAL A 337 7.94 13.13 -6.84
CA VAL A 337 7.34 11.91 -7.36
C VAL A 337 5.85 11.98 -7.08
N SER A 338 5.04 11.94 -8.11
CA SER A 338 3.59 11.81 -7.97
C SER A 338 3.12 10.54 -8.66
N HIS A 339 2.11 9.89 -8.12
CA HIS A 339 1.54 8.72 -8.77
C HIS A 339 0.04 8.60 -8.53
N GLY A 340 -0.63 7.95 -9.46
CA GLY A 340 -2.04 7.64 -9.40
C GLY A 340 -2.30 6.21 -9.82
N ASN A 341 -3.43 5.98 -10.47
CA ASN A 341 -3.92 4.65 -10.77
C ASN A 341 -2.96 3.79 -11.64
N LYS A 342 -2.41 4.37 -12.71
CA LYS A 342 -1.52 3.68 -13.66
C LYS A 342 -0.36 4.53 -14.15
N MET A 343 -0.12 5.66 -13.52
CA MET A 343 0.89 6.61 -13.96
C MET A 343 1.74 7.06 -12.78
N ILE A 344 3.02 7.22 -13.03
CA ILE A 344 3.98 7.87 -12.13
C ILE A 344 4.57 9.03 -12.91
N ALA A 345 4.63 10.20 -12.29
CA ALA A 345 5.26 11.38 -12.87
C ALA A 345 6.37 11.90 -11.96
N LEU A 346 7.48 12.25 -12.57
CA LEU A 346 8.65 12.82 -11.91
C LEU A 346 8.78 14.27 -12.36
N TRP A 347 8.80 15.22 -11.42
CA TRP A 347 8.82 16.65 -11.69
C TRP A 347 10.04 17.30 -11.06
N ASN A 348 10.66 18.21 -11.77
CA ASN A 348 11.68 19.09 -11.21
C ASN A 348 11.00 20.17 -10.35
N LEU A 349 11.29 20.21 -9.06
CA LEU A 349 10.68 21.16 -8.13
C LEU A 349 11.17 22.61 -8.29
N GLN A 350 12.33 22.81 -8.93
CA GLN A 350 12.87 24.14 -9.16
C GLN A 350 12.30 24.79 -10.42
N THR A 351 12.18 24.01 -11.51
CA THR A 351 11.72 24.52 -12.81
C THR A 351 10.25 24.28 -13.07
N GLY A 352 9.62 23.34 -12.34
CA GLY A 352 8.25 22.90 -12.58
C GLY A 352 8.08 21.96 -13.78
N GLU A 353 9.18 21.56 -14.43
CA GLU A 353 9.14 20.72 -15.62
C GLU A 353 8.88 19.26 -15.30
N LEU A 354 8.08 18.60 -16.14
CA LEU A 354 7.91 17.16 -16.12
C LEU A 354 9.17 16.48 -16.67
N LEU A 355 9.88 15.76 -15.80
CA LEU A 355 11.09 15.03 -16.20
C LEU A 355 10.73 13.70 -16.87
N HIS A 356 9.84 12.94 -16.27
CA HIS A 356 9.42 11.63 -16.75
C HIS A 356 7.94 11.37 -16.46
N SER A 357 7.30 10.68 -17.40
CA SER A 357 5.94 10.15 -17.22
C SER A 357 5.97 8.67 -17.54
N LEU A 358 5.72 7.84 -16.53
CA LEU A 358 5.83 6.39 -16.59
C LEU A 358 4.43 5.78 -16.55
N GLN A 359 4.02 5.17 -17.64
CA GLN A 359 2.79 4.37 -17.66
C GLN A 359 3.08 2.97 -17.13
N THR A 360 2.27 2.52 -16.18
CA THR A 360 2.36 1.17 -15.65
C THR A 360 1.20 0.33 -16.16
N ALA A 361 1.49 -0.89 -16.62
CA ALA A 361 0.45 -1.83 -17.04
C ALA A 361 -0.49 -2.25 -15.89
N ILE A 362 -0.01 -2.11 -14.64
CA ILE A 362 -0.68 -2.55 -13.42
C ILE A 362 -1.08 -1.34 -12.59
N ARG A 363 -2.24 -1.42 -11.95
CA ARG A 363 -2.68 -0.38 -11.02
C ARG A 363 -1.74 -0.28 -9.84
N ILE A 364 -1.34 0.95 -9.54
CA ILE A 364 -0.57 1.30 -8.35
C ILE A 364 -1.53 1.55 -7.20
N THR A 365 -1.18 1.11 -6.00
CA THR A 365 -1.89 1.45 -4.77
C THR A 365 -1.45 2.83 -4.26
N SER A 366 -1.96 3.25 -3.11
CA SER A 366 -1.47 4.46 -2.43
C SER A 366 -0.09 4.30 -1.80
N ALA A 367 0.49 3.11 -1.82
CA ALA A 367 1.74 2.81 -1.15
C ALA A 367 2.95 3.17 -2.01
N ALA A 368 3.74 4.12 -1.55
CA ALA A 368 5.03 4.42 -2.15
C ALA A 368 6.04 4.93 -1.11
N ALA A 369 7.31 4.79 -1.39
CA ALA A 369 8.39 5.31 -0.57
C ALA A 369 9.59 5.66 -1.45
N ILE A 370 10.30 6.74 -1.11
CA ILE A 370 11.55 7.14 -1.76
C ILE A 370 12.71 6.70 -0.88
N SER A 371 13.77 6.19 -1.48
CA SER A 371 14.98 5.83 -0.74
C SER A 371 15.62 7.07 -0.10
N PRO A 372 16.13 6.96 1.13
CA PRO A 372 16.73 8.11 1.83
C PRO A 372 17.97 8.69 1.15
N ASP A 373 18.64 7.91 0.30
CA ASP A 373 19.75 8.39 -0.55
C ASP A 373 19.28 9.05 -1.85
N GLY A 374 17.96 9.04 -2.11
CA GLY A 374 17.35 9.64 -3.29
C GLY A 374 17.67 8.95 -4.61
N LYS A 375 18.11 7.69 -4.62
CA LYS A 375 18.49 7.00 -5.87
C LYS A 375 17.33 6.27 -6.53
N PHE A 376 16.38 5.77 -5.73
CA PHE A 376 15.26 5.00 -6.23
C PHE A 376 13.99 5.25 -5.38
N PHE A 377 12.88 4.80 -5.90
CA PHE A 377 11.61 4.76 -5.16
C PHE A 377 10.92 3.41 -5.38
N ALA A 378 10.08 3.04 -4.43
CA ALA A 378 9.30 1.83 -4.46
C ALA A 378 7.81 2.16 -4.48
N VAL A 379 7.01 1.44 -5.26
CA VAL A 379 5.55 1.55 -5.30
C VAL A 379 4.91 0.20 -5.11
N GLY A 380 3.85 0.16 -4.32
CA GLY A 380 3.01 -1.01 -4.14
C GLY A 380 1.97 -1.10 -5.26
N CYS A 381 1.68 -2.32 -5.69
CA CYS A 381 0.74 -2.58 -6.78
C CYS A 381 -0.45 -3.44 -6.32
N PHE A 382 -1.57 -3.33 -7.05
CA PHE A 382 -2.78 -4.10 -6.78
C PHE A 382 -2.61 -5.60 -7.02
N ASP A 383 -1.62 -6.00 -7.83
CA ASP A 383 -1.30 -7.42 -8.08
C ASP A 383 -0.43 -8.05 -6.97
N GLY A 384 -0.16 -7.32 -5.89
CA GLY A 384 0.67 -7.77 -4.79
C GLY A 384 2.16 -7.59 -5.02
N THR A 385 2.59 -7.02 -6.15
CA THR A 385 4.00 -6.72 -6.41
C THR A 385 4.43 -5.40 -5.79
N VAL A 386 5.73 -5.30 -5.46
CA VAL A 386 6.41 -4.02 -5.21
C VAL A 386 7.38 -3.77 -6.35
N ARG A 387 7.30 -2.61 -6.97
CA ARG A 387 8.17 -2.20 -8.07
C ARG A 387 9.12 -1.11 -7.64
N LEU A 388 10.40 -1.28 -7.95
CA LEU A 388 11.45 -0.33 -7.66
C LEU A 388 11.90 0.34 -8.96
N TRP A 389 11.94 1.67 -8.92
CA TRP A 389 12.30 2.50 -10.07
C TRP A 389 13.41 3.48 -9.68
N ASN A 390 14.35 3.76 -10.58
CA ASN A 390 15.27 4.86 -10.39
C ASN A 390 14.63 6.22 -10.79
N LEU A 391 15.30 7.31 -10.45
CA LEU A 391 14.80 8.66 -10.79
C LEU A 391 14.97 9.03 -12.28
N ARG A 392 15.53 8.13 -13.11
CA ARG A 392 15.53 8.25 -14.56
C ARG A 392 14.34 7.57 -15.23
N GLY A 393 13.43 6.98 -14.42
CA GLY A 393 12.25 6.28 -14.91
C GLY A 393 12.51 4.83 -15.36
N GLU A 394 13.64 4.24 -15.01
CA GLU A 394 13.96 2.86 -15.34
C GLU A 394 13.48 1.93 -14.21
N LEU A 395 12.80 0.84 -14.57
CA LEU A 395 12.40 -0.19 -13.63
C LEU A 395 13.62 -1.02 -13.23
N LEU A 396 14.00 -0.94 -11.97
CA LEU A 396 15.12 -1.69 -11.41
C LEU A 396 14.72 -3.13 -11.07
N HIS A 397 13.65 -3.29 -10.30
CA HIS A 397 13.20 -4.60 -9.81
C HIS A 397 11.67 -4.66 -9.69
N THR A 398 11.14 -5.86 -9.85
CA THR A 398 9.77 -6.22 -9.48
C THR A 398 9.84 -7.34 -8.45
N LEU A 399 9.29 -7.12 -7.27
CA LEU A 399 9.22 -8.10 -6.19
C LEU A 399 7.81 -8.66 -6.11
N ASP A 400 7.66 -9.98 -6.23
CA ASP A 400 6.40 -10.68 -5.97
C ASP A 400 6.21 -10.75 -4.44
N ALA A 401 5.71 -9.64 -3.87
CA ALA A 401 5.73 -9.45 -2.44
C ALA A 401 4.58 -10.18 -1.75
N HIS A 402 3.35 -10.02 -2.22
CA HIS A 402 2.16 -10.50 -1.54
C HIS A 402 1.15 -11.12 -2.50
N SER A 403 0.21 -11.92 -1.97
CA SER A 403 -0.94 -12.47 -2.69
C SER A 403 -2.14 -11.52 -2.74
N SER A 404 -2.04 -10.35 -2.12
CA SER A 404 -3.06 -9.31 -2.09
C SER A 404 -2.45 -7.94 -2.37
N PRO A 405 -3.26 -6.89 -2.66
CA PRO A 405 -2.74 -5.57 -2.92
C PRO A 405 -1.78 -5.07 -1.83
N VAL A 406 -0.66 -4.50 -2.24
CA VAL A 406 0.31 -3.88 -1.34
C VAL A 406 -0.23 -2.53 -0.89
N SER A 407 -0.49 -2.34 0.38
CA SER A 407 -1.12 -1.15 0.95
C SER A 407 -0.18 -0.24 1.72
N ALA A 408 1.04 -0.72 2.03
CA ALA A 408 2.07 0.06 2.69
C ALA A 408 3.46 -0.33 2.20
N VAL A 409 4.35 0.66 2.01
CA VAL A 409 5.75 0.47 1.65
C VAL A 409 6.61 1.42 2.47
N ALA A 410 7.74 0.95 2.98
CA ALA A 410 8.75 1.76 3.67
C ALA A 410 10.15 1.32 3.29
N ILE A 411 11.09 2.27 3.22
CA ILE A 411 12.51 2.02 2.91
C ILE A 411 13.36 2.49 4.09
N GLY A 412 14.28 1.65 4.53
CA GLY A 412 15.19 1.96 5.62
C GLY A 412 16.25 3.00 5.24
N LEU A 413 16.86 3.61 6.25
CA LEU A 413 17.74 4.77 6.09
C LEU A 413 18.94 4.53 5.14
N LEU A 414 19.47 3.31 5.10
CA LEU A 414 20.60 2.96 4.21
C LEU A 414 20.15 2.54 2.81
N GLY A 415 18.85 2.54 2.51
CA GLY A 415 18.32 2.05 1.23
C GLY A 415 18.36 0.52 1.05
N GLU A 416 18.94 -0.20 2.00
CA GLU A 416 19.14 -1.66 1.89
C GLU A 416 17.95 -2.49 2.40
N THR A 417 17.05 -1.90 3.16
CA THR A 417 15.89 -2.59 3.73
C THR A 417 14.61 -2.01 3.15
N LEU A 418 13.76 -2.87 2.63
CA LEU A 418 12.41 -2.55 2.18
C LEU A 418 11.41 -3.30 3.07
N VAL A 419 10.33 -2.64 3.42
CA VAL A 419 9.18 -3.26 4.07
C VAL A 419 7.97 -3.08 3.19
N SER A 420 7.19 -4.14 3.03
CA SER A 420 5.91 -4.12 2.33
C SER A 420 4.81 -4.67 3.22
N GLY A 421 3.69 -3.98 3.31
CA GLY A 421 2.47 -4.41 4.01
C GLY A 421 1.32 -4.55 3.02
N ALA A 422 0.45 -5.52 3.25
CA ALA A 422 -0.61 -5.85 2.32
C ALA A 422 -2.00 -5.89 2.97
N GLU A 423 -3.04 -5.89 2.13
CA GLU A 423 -4.43 -5.92 2.56
C GLU A 423 -4.84 -7.21 3.29
N ASN A 424 -4.08 -8.29 3.17
CA ASN A 424 -4.32 -9.53 3.92
C ASN A 424 -3.68 -9.53 5.32
N GLY A 425 -3.17 -8.40 5.79
CA GLY A 425 -2.53 -8.27 7.11
C GLY A 425 -1.09 -8.77 7.17
N THR A 426 -0.50 -9.20 6.06
CA THR A 426 0.91 -9.62 6.04
C THR A 426 1.85 -8.45 5.86
N VAL A 427 2.99 -8.49 6.55
CA VAL A 427 4.11 -7.55 6.40
C VAL A 427 5.35 -8.36 6.07
N LYS A 428 6.10 -7.96 5.06
CA LYS A 428 7.35 -8.61 4.65
C LYS A 428 8.52 -7.65 4.75
N ILE A 429 9.63 -8.15 5.28
CA ILE A 429 10.90 -7.42 5.39
C ILE A 429 11.86 -7.99 4.37
N TRP A 430 12.41 -7.14 3.52
CA TRP A 430 13.31 -7.49 2.42
C TRP A 430 14.66 -6.83 2.60
N GLN A 431 15.73 -7.57 2.33
CA GLN A 431 17.07 -7.02 2.15
C GLN A 431 17.28 -6.75 0.65
N LEU A 432 17.45 -5.51 0.29
CA LEU A 432 17.76 -5.11 -1.09
C LEU A 432 19.28 -5.28 -1.37
N ARG A 433 19.59 -5.64 -2.60
CA ARG A 433 20.95 -5.70 -3.16
C ARG A 433 20.93 -4.92 -4.48
N ILE A 434 20.82 -3.59 -4.36
CA ILE A 434 20.72 -2.66 -5.48
C ILE A 434 22.06 -2.00 -5.71
#